data_cfafe98a14db45079318bf43030a77f8
#
_entry.id   cfafe98a14db45079318bf43030a77f8
#
_cell.length_a   1.000
_cell.length_b   1.000
_cell.length_c   1.000
_cell.angle_alpha   90.00
_cell.angle_beta   90.00
_cell.angle_gamma   90.00
#
_symmetry.space_group_name_H-M   'P 1'
#
loop_
_entity.id
_entity.type
_entity.pdbx_description
1 polymer ?
#
loop_
_entity_poly.entity_id
_entity_poly.type
_entity_poly.pdbx_seq_one_letter_code
_entity_poly.pdbx_strand_id
1 'polypeptide(L)'
;MLEVVYLNDESVKDRLRDYLERDSDGIRRAVLKLFLKNQIFTTEEIYQHLKHNGFDVSYRGVSAMVGLMNTKLGIFKIDVTKNRNIYSLKDVYKNTVKLLLDATVVN
;
A
#
# COMPACT_ATOMS: atom_id res chain seq x y z
N MET A 1 7.18 -17.24 -20.69
CA MET A 1 6.58 -17.32 -19.37
C MET A 1 7.35 -16.50 -18.36
N LEU A 2 8.63 -16.78 -18.18
CA LEU A 2 9.46 -16.01 -17.26
C LEU A 2 9.50 -14.54 -17.63
N GLU A 3 9.53 -14.24 -18.92
CA GLU A 3 9.57 -12.86 -19.38
C GLU A 3 8.33 -12.08 -18.99
N VAL A 4 7.16 -12.75 -19.03
CA VAL A 4 5.91 -12.08 -18.66
C VAL A 4 5.89 -11.72 -17.19
N VAL A 5 6.35 -12.62 -16.33
CA VAL A 5 6.44 -12.34 -14.88
C VAL A 5 7.42 -11.20 -14.62
N TYR A 6 8.52 -11.21 -15.32
CA TYR A 6 9.55 -10.18 -15.20
C TYR A 6 8.99 -8.80 -15.57
N LEU A 7 8.29 -8.73 -16.69
CA LEU A 7 7.68 -7.48 -17.14
C LEU A 7 6.63 -6.99 -16.17
N ASN A 8 5.86 -7.91 -15.56
CA ASN A 8 4.86 -7.55 -14.56
C ASN A 8 5.52 -6.93 -13.32
N ASP A 9 6.65 -7.47 -12.89
CA ASP A 9 7.37 -6.93 -11.74
C ASP A 9 7.90 -5.53 -12.03
N GLU A 10 8.44 -5.30 -13.21
CA GLU A 10 8.91 -3.98 -13.60
C GLU A 10 7.75 -2.99 -13.68
N SER A 11 6.61 -3.44 -14.21
CA SER A 11 5.43 -2.60 -14.29
C SER A 11 4.92 -2.19 -12.91
N VAL A 12 4.90 -3.15 -11.97
CA VAL A 12 4.48 -2.86 -10.59
C VAL A 12 5.46 -1.86 -9.96
N LYS A 13 6.74 -2.07 -10.15
CA LYS A 13 7.77 -1.21 -9.60
C LYS A 13 7.61 0.23 -10.12
N ASP A 14 7.38 0.38 -11.41
CA ASP A 14 7.20 1.70 -12.02
C ASP A 14 5.95 2.38 -11.48
N ARG A 15 4.84 1.65 -11.39
CA ARG A 15 3.60 2.21 -10.87
C ARG A 15 3.75 2.63 -9.41
N LEU A 16 4.42 1.82 -8.62
CA LEU A 16 4.62 2.11 -7.20
C LEU A 16 5.53 3.33 -7.01
N ARG A 17 6.60 3.40 -7.79
CA ARG A 17 7.49 4.56 -7.75
C ARG A 17 6.73 5.84 -8.07
N ASP A 18 5.96 5.81 -9.14
CA ASP A 18 5.18 6.95 -9.58
C ASP A 18 4.16 7.36 -8.50
N TYR A 19 3.53 6.37 -7.91
CA TYR A 19 2.54 6.58 -6.87
C TYR A 19 3.16 7.27 -5.64
N LEU A 20 4.34 6.81 -5.23
CA LEU A 20 5.03 7.38 -4.07
C LEU A 20 5.58 8.77 -4.35
N GLU A 21 5.99 9.04 -5.58
CA GLU A 21 6.48 10.37 -5.94
C GLU A 21 5.40 11.43 -5.86
N ARG A 22 4.14 11.03 -5.94
CA ARG A 22 3.01 11.95 -5.84
C ARG A 22 2.46 12.07 -4.42
N ASP A 23 3.15 11.51 -3.46
CA ASP A 23 2.72 11.50 -2.08
C ASP A 23 3.15 12.80 -1.39
N SER A 24 2.31 13.82 -1.46
CA SER A 24 2.67 15.14 -0.97
C SER A 24 2.60 15.27 0.55
N ASP A 25 1.76 14.47 1.21
CA ASP A 25 1.55 14.57 2.66
C ASP A 25 2.11 13.39 3.44
N GLY A 26 2.64 12.39 2.76
CA GLY A 26 3.23 11.22 3.42
C GLY A 26 2.25 10.14 3.80
N ILE A 27 0.96 10.30 3.50
CA ILE A 27 -0.05 9.32 3.86
C ILE A 27 0.14 8.00 3.14
N ARG A 28 0.44 8.06 1.82
CA ARG A 28 0.63 6.85 1.03
C ARG A 28 1.79 6.03 1.57
N ARG A 29 2.87 6.71 1.88
CA ARG A 29 4.06 6.08 2.45
C ARG A 29 3.75 5.46 3.80
N ALA A 30 2.99 6.17 4.62
CA ALA A 30 2.61 5.69 5.94
C ALA A 30 1.77 4.41 5.86
N VAL A 31 0.83 4.36 4.93
CA VAL A 31 -0.01 3.17 4.74
C VAL A 31 0.86 1.97 4.32
N LEU A 32 1.73 2.17 3.34
CA LEU A 32 2.55 1.06 2.85
C LEU A 32 3.51 0.55 3.91
N LYS A 33 4.03 1.43 4.77
CA LYS A 33 4.89 1.00 5.86
C LYS A 33 4.20 0.07 6.85
N LEU A 34 2.91 0.27 7.08
CA LEU A 34 2.16 -0.61 7.96
C LEU A 34 2.23 -2.05 7.49
N PHE A 35 2.12 -2.25 6.18
CA PHE A 35 2.07 -3.59 5.61
C PHE A 35 3.42 -4.30 5.58
N LEU A 36 4.51 -3.58 5.78
CA LEU A 36 5.83 -4.21 5.79
C LEU A 36 6.07 -5.07 7.03
N LYS A 37 5.25 -4.91 8.05
CA LYS A 37 5.40 -5.65 9.30
C LYS A 37 4.73 -7.03 9.26
N ASN A 38 4.40 -7.53 8.09
CA ASN A 38 3.76 -8.85 7.91
C ASN A 38 2.42 -8.97 8.63
N GLN A 39 1.67 -7.89 8.67
CA GLN A 39 0.38 -7.87 9.32
C GLN A 39 -0.73 -7.71 8.31
N ILE A 40 -1.93 -8.07 8.74
CA ILE A 40 -3.13 -7.86 7.96
C ILE A 40 -3.92 -6.72 8.61
N PHE A 41 -4.58 -5.93 7.79
CA PHE A 41 -5.32 -4.76 8.29
C PHE A 41 -6.67 -4.64 7.62
N THR A 42 -7.69 -4.31 8.42
CA THR A 42 -8.95 -3.83 7.88
C THR A 42 -8.81 -2.34 7.57
N THR A 43 -9.75 -1.81 6.80
CA THR A 43 -9.79 -0.37 6.54
C THR A 43 -9.86 0.42 7.84
N GLU A 44 -10.66 -0.06 8.79
CA GLU A 44 -10.81 0.59 10.09
C GLU A 44 -9.48 0.69 10.82
N GLU A 45 -8.70 -0.41 10.81
CA GLU A 45 -7.41 -0.42 11.47
C GLU A 45 -6.42 0.53 10.80
N ILE A 46 -6.43 0.58 9.48
CA ILE A 46 -5.56 1.52 8.75
C ILE A 46 -5.93 2.95 9.14
N TYR A 47 -7.23 3.25 9.16
CA TYR A 47 -7.72 4.56 9.55
C TYR A 47 -7.26 4.93 10.96
N GLN A 48 -7.38 4.01 11.93
CA GLN A 48 -6.97 4.28 13.29
C GLN A 48 -5.48 4.54 13.40
N HIS A 49 -4.66 3.77 12.68
CA HIS A 49 -3.22 4.01 12.66
C HIS A 49 -2.88 5.39 12.13
N LEU A 50 -3.52 5.81 11.06
CA LEU A 50 -3.25 7.13 10.49
C LEU A 50 -3.67 8.24 11.44
N LYS A 51 -4.84 8.12 12.04
CA LYS A 51 -5.30 9.11 13.02
C LYS A 51 -4.35 9.19 14.21
N HIS A 52 -3.94 8.04 14.70
CA HIS A 52 -3.05 7.98 15.85
C HIS A 52 -1.70 8.64 15.56
N ASN A 53 -1.27 8.61 14.31
CA ASN A 53 0.00 9.22 13.91
C ASN A 53 -0.15 10.66 13.46
N GLY A 54 -1.31 11.27 13.71
CA GLY A 54 -1.49 12.70 13.49
C GLY A 54 -1.95 13.10 12.10
N PHE A 55 -2.29 12.15 11.25
CA PHE A 55 -2.82 12.49 9.92
C PHE A 55 -4.28 12.90 10.02
N ASP A 56 -4.62 13.96 9.31
CA ASP A 56 -6.00 14.45 9.26
C ASP A 56 -6.74 13.73 8.14
N VAL A 57 -7.34 12.59 8.48
CA VAL A 57 -8.04 11.75 7.52
C VAL A 57 -9.41 11.37 8.04
N SER A 58 -10.31 11.05 7.10
CA SER A 58 -11.62 10.49 7.44
C SER A 58 -11.63 9.01 7.08
N TYR A 59 -12.53 8.26 7.71
CA TYR A 59 -12.68 6.85 7.38
C TYR A 59 -13.01 6.65 5.89
N ARG A 60 -13.94 7.47 5.38
CA ARG A 60 -14.32 7.39 3.97
C ARG A 60 -13.16 7.67 3.05
N GLY A 61 -12.34 8.67 3.40
CA GLY A 61 -11.17 9.01 2.61
C GLY A 61 -10.14 7.88 2.59
N VAL A 62 -9.91 7.27 3.75
CA VAL A 62 -8.98 6.15 3.85
C VAL A 62 -9.50 4.95 3.06
N SER A 63 -10.79 4.66 3.17
CA SER A 63 -11.40 3.56 2.43
C SER A 63 -11.23 3.74 0.92
N ALA A 64 -11.48 4.94 0.43
CA ALA A 64 -11.31 5.24 -0.99
C ALA A 64 -9.86 5.12 -1.42
N MET A 65 -8.95 5.63 -0.60
CA MET A 65 -7.52 5.59 -0.90
C MET A 65 -6.98 4.17 -0.98
N VAL A 66 -7.34 3.34 -0.01
CA VAL A 66 -6.87 1.95 0.01
C VAL A 66 -7.45 1.17 -1.17
N GLY A 67 -8.72 1.42 -1.50
CA GLY A 67 -9.34 0.80 -2.66
C GLY A 67 -8.64 1.16 -3.96
N LEU A 68 -8.32 2.44 -4.14
CA LEU A 68 -7.60 2.90 -5.31
C LEU A 68 -6.17 2.35 -5.34
N MET A 69 -5.52 2.31 -4.20
CA MET A 69 -4.19 1.76 -4.08
C MET A 69 -4.17 0.30 -4.53
N ASN A 70 -5.15 -0.46 -4.07
CA ASN A 70 -5.29 -1.86 -4.48
C ASN A 70 -5.50 -1.98 -5.98
N THR A 71 -6.39 -1.18 -6.55
CA THR A 71 -6.71 -1.24 -7.97
C THR A 71 -5.53 -0.82 -8.83
N LYS A 72 -4.86 0.26 -8.47
CA LYS A 72 -3.78 0.81 -9.28
C LYS A 72 -2.48 0.02 -9.17
N LEU A 73 -2.15 -0.46 -7.98
CA LEU A 73 -0.86 -1.09 -7.76
C LEU A 73 -0.89 -2.60 -7.89
N GLY A 74 -2.02 -3.21 -7.52
CA GLY A 74 -2.16 -4.66 -7.62
C GLY A 74 -1.24 -5.43 -6.66
N ILE A 75 -0.85 -4.81 -5.54
CA ILE A 75 0.12 -5.41 -4.63
C ILE A 75 -0.52 -6.02 -3.38
N PHE A 76 -1.82 -5.83 -3.20
CA PHE A 76 -2.50 -6.33 -2.03
C PHE A 76 -3.25 -7.62 -2.31
N LYS A 77 -3.33 -8.44 -1.27
CA LYS A 77 -4.20 -9.59 -1.20
C LYS A 77 -5.38 -9.17 -0.34
N ILE A 78 -6.60 -9.45 -0.79
CA ILE A 78 -7.81 -9.06 -0.08
C ILE A 78 -8.60 -10.30 0.29
N ASP A 79 -8.92 -10.43 1.57
CA ASP A 79 -9.86 -11.43 2.06
C ASP A 79 -11.08 -10.71 2.57
N VAL A 80 -12.26 -11.25 2.30
CA VAL A 80 -13.51 -10.71 2.80
C VAL A 80 -14.01 -11.61 3.91
N THR A 81 -14.14 -11.06 5.11
CA THR A 81 -14.61 -11.79 6.27
C THR A 81 -15.63 -10.94 7.02
N LYS A 82 -16.82 -11.49 7.26
CA LYS A 82 -17.88 -10.77 7.99
C LYS A 82 -18.15 -9.39 7.41
N ASN A 83 -18.24 -9.32 6.09
CA ASN A 83 -18.51 -8.09 5.36
C ASN A 83 -17.43 -7.03 5.51
N ARG A 84 -16.21 -7.44 5.82
CA ARG A 84 -15.06 -6.54 5.88
C ARG A 84 -13.99 -6.98 4.90
N ASN A 85 -13.33 -6.02 4.32
CA ASN A 85 -12.13 -6.28 3.52
C ASN A 85 -10.93 -6.30 4.46
N ILE A 86 -10.14 -7.37 4.36
CA ILE A 86 -8.91 -7.51 5.11
C ILE A 86 -7.77 -7.50 4.10
N TYR A 87 -6.87 -6.58 4.26
CA TYR A 87 -5.78 -6.37 3.31
C TYR A 87 -4.47 -6.90 3.86
N SER A 88 -3.68 -7.47 2.97
CA SER A 88 -2.30 -7.82 3.28
C SER A 88 -1.46 -7.58 2.03
N LEU A 89 -0.17 -7.39 2.22
CA LEU A 89 0.74 -7.20 1.11
C LEU A 89 1.13 -8.56 0.56
N LYS A 90 1.06 -8.71 -0.77
CA LYS A 90 1.52 -9.95 -1.40
C LYS A 90 3.00 -10.14 -1.14
N ASP A 91 3.37 -11.35 -0.76
CA ASP A 91 4.77 -11.65 -0.39
C ASP A 91 5.75 -11.31 -1.51
N VAL A 92 5.35 -11.54 -2.74
CA VAL A 92 6.25 -11.32 -3.88
C VAL A 92 6.62 -9.84 -4.05
N TYR A 93 5.86 -8.92 -3.47
CA TYR A 93 6.11 -7.48 -3.62
C TYR A 93 6.71 -6.83 -2.39
N LYS A 94 6.92 -7.58 -1.30
CA LYS A 94 7.43 -6.98 -0.06
C LYS A 94 8.79 -6.32 -0.24
N ASN A 95 9.70 -7.00 -0.91
CA ASN A 95 11.02 -6.42 -1.14
C ASN A 95 10.96 -5.19 -2.02
N THR A 96 10.14 -5.22 -3.06
CA THR A 96 9.97 -4.07 -3.95
C THR A 96 9.43 -2.86 -3.19
N VAL A 97 8.41 -3.07 -2.37
CA VAL A 97 7.82 -1.98 -1.58
C VAL A 97 8.86 -1.42 -0.62
N LYS A 98 9.58 -2.29 0.07
CA LYS A 98 10.60 -1.84 1.03
C LYS A 98 11.70 -1.02 0.34
N LEU A 99 12.18 -1.50 -0.79
CA LEU A 99 13.21 -0.80 -1.54
C LEU A 99 12.76 0.59 -1.97
N LEU A 100 11.53 0.69 -2.46
CA LEU A 100 11.04 1.98 -2.94
C LEU A 100 10.72 2.93 -1.81
N LEU A 101 10.24 2.42 -0.68
CA LEU A 101 10.04 3.27 0.49
C LEU A 101 11.35 3.82 1.00
N ASP A 102 12.39 3.00 1.05
CA ASP A 102 13.71 3.45 1.48
C ASP A 102 14.28 4.48 0.52
N ALA A 103 14.09 4.26 -0.78
CA ALA A 103 14.61 5.17 -1.79
C ALA A 103 13.90 6.52 -1.80
N THR A 104 12.64 6.58 -1.37
CA THR A 104 11.86 7.81 -1.38
C THR A 104 11.84 8.56 -0.05
N VAL A 105 12.54 8.05 0.94
CA VAL A 105 12.58 8.65 2.28
C VAL A 105 13.53 9.83 2.33
N VAL A 106 14.26 10.04 1.34
CA VAL A 106 15.33 11.03 1.31
C VAL A 106 14.82 12.43 1.52
N ASN A 107 15.53 13.16 2.29
CA ASN A 107 15.33 14.59 2.55
C ASN A 107 14.42 14.89 3.62
#